data_583a345b5c43a870e6261d1d4535a115
#
_entry.id   583a345b5c43a870e6261d1d4535a115
#
_cell.length_a   1.000
_cell.length_b   1.000
_cell.length_c   1.000
_cell.angle_alpha   90.00
_cell.angle_beta   90.00
_cell.angle_gamma   90.00
#
_symmetry.space_group_name_H-M   'P 1'
#
loop_
_entity.id
_entity.type
_entity.pdbx_description
1 polymer ?
#
loop_
_entity_poly.entity_id
_entity_poly.type
_entity_poly.pdbx_seq_one_letter_code
_entity_poly.pdbx_strand_id
1 'polypeptide(L)'
;MKLHELKAVEGSTKARKRIGHGPGSGTGKTSGKGEKGQNARSGGGVRPGFEGGQMPLFRRIPKRGFKNRSARTYTEVTLSMLETLENNTEVTAESLLEAGIIRKANDGIVVLGNGELTKKLTVKAARVTKTAEEKITAAGGKVEVV
;
A
#
# COMPACT_ATOMS: atom_id res chain seq x y z
N MET A 1 -10.99 -24.59 11.01
CA MET A 1 -9.67 -24.65 10.37
C MET A 1 -8.66 -25.11 11.41
N LYS A 2 -7.93 -26.20 11.16
CA LYS A 2 -6.89 -26.71 12.08
C LYS A 2 -5.53 -26.14 11.68
N LEU A 3 -4.59 -26.02 12.63
CA LEU A 3 -3.26 -25.42 12.36
C LEU A 3 -2.49 -26.10 11.23
N HIS A 4 -2.64 -27.43 11.06
CA HIS A 4 -1.98 -28.18 9.99
C HIS A 4 -2.63 -27.97 8.60
N GLU A 5 -3.82 -27.40 8.54
CA GLU A 5 -4.53 -27.05 7.30
C GLU A 5 -4.12 -25.67 6.75
N LEU A 6 -3.43 -24.87 7.57
CA LEU A 6 -2.93 -23.57 7.14
C LEU A 6 -1.83 -23.74 6.09
N LYS A 7 -2.12 -23.31 4.89
CA LYS A 7 -1.18 -23.30 3.77
C LYS A 7 -1.02 -21.86 3.26
N ALA A 8 0.16 -21.52 2.80
CA ALA A 8 0.38 -20.27 2.10
C ALA A 8 -0.48 -20.22 0.84
N VAL A 9 -0.96 -19.04 0.47
CA VAL A 9 -1.71 -18.84 -0.78
C VAL A 9 -0.87 -19.35 -1.95
N GLU A 10 -1.48 -20.04 -2.88
CA GLU A 10 -0.81 -20.61 -4.05
C GLU A 10 -0.06 -19.51 -4.83
N GLY A 11 1.20 -19.74 -5.15
CA GLY A 11 2.07 -18.76 -5.81
C GLY A 11 2.72 -17.72 -4.89
N SER A 12 2.36 -17.65 -3.60
CA SER A 12 2.99 -16.71 -2.64
C SER A 12 4.42 -17.10 -2.25
N THR A 13 4.74 -18.37 -2.35
CA THR A 13 6.08 -18.92 -2.08
C THR A 13 6.67 -19.54 -3.33
N LYS A 14 7.92 -19.20 -3.65
CA LYS A 14 8.66 -19.82 -4.75
C LYS A 14 9.86 -20.58 -4.21
N ALA A 15 10.11 -21.76 -4.74
CA ALA A 15 11.33 -22.50 -4.43
C ALA A 15 12.57 -21.69 -4.84
N ARG A 16 13.57 -21.62 -3.96
CA ARG A 16 14.84 -20.94 -4.24
C ARG A 16 15.55 -21.64 -5.39
N LYS A 17 15.87 -20.88 -6.45
CA LYS A 17 16.67 -21.39 -7.56
C LYS A 17 18.11 -21.69 -7.09
N ARG A 18 18.55 -22.92 -7.22
CA ARG A 18 19.92 -23.34 -6.93
C ARG A 18 20.77 -23.12 -8.17
N ILE A 19 21.93 -22.50 -8.02
CA ILE A 19 22.86 -22.15 -9.10
C ILE A 19 24.18 -22.87 -8.90
N GLY A 20 25.00 -22.96 -9.98
CA GLY A 20 26.32 -23.60 -9.90
C GLY A 20 26.29 -25.14 -9.94
N HIS A 21 25.24 -25.77 -10.44
CA HIS A 21 25.05 -27.23 -10.45
C HIS A 21 25.21 -27.83 -11.85
N GLY A 22 26.27 -27.46 -12.54
CA GLY A 22 26.67 -28.03 -13.83
C GLY A 22 26.05 -27.38 -15.06
N PRO A 23 26.56 -27.68 -16.27
CA PRO A 23 26.13 -27.02 -17.52
C PRO A 23 24.71 -27.34 -17.90
N GLY A 24 24.17 -28.53 -17.57
CA GLY A 24 22.81 -28.91 -17.87
C GLY A 24 21.75 -28.12 -17.13
N SER A 25 22.10 -27.42 -16.03
CA SER A 25 21.20 -26.57 -15.28
C SER A 25 20.93 -25.23 -15.93
N GLY A 26 21.65 -24.85 -16.99
CA GLY A 26 21.62 -23.53 -17.62
C GLY A 26 22.27 -22.40 -16.79
N THR A 27 22.63 -22.67 -15.53
CA THR A 27 23.25 -21.70 -14.60
C THR A 27 24.50 -22.29 -13.95
N GLY A 28 25.25 -23.14 -14.67
CA GLY A 28 26.43 -23.85 -14.16
C GLY A 28 27.66 -22.98 -14.05
N LYS A 29 28.26 -22.61 -15.18
CA LYS A 29 29.58 -21.97 -15.28
C LYS A 29 29.66 -20.64 -14.55
N THR A 30 28.78 -19.71 -14.87
CA THR A 30 28.80 -18.33 -14.39
C THR A 30 27.74 -18.02 -13.33
N SER A 31 26.91 -18.99 -13.02
CA SER A 31 25.82 -18.84 -12.02
C SER A 31 24.87 -17.64 -12.28
N GLY A 32 24.69 -17.26 -13.54
CA GLY A 32 23.89 -16.11 -13.95
C GLY A 32 24.55 -14.74 -13.79
N LYS A 33 25.83 -14.70 -13.36
CA LYS A 33 26.57 -13.44 -13.18
C LYS A 33 27.24 -12.92 -14.45
N GLY A 34 27.23 -13.70 -15.54
CA GLY A 34 27.93 -13.39 -16.76
C GLY A 34 29.45 -13.64 -16.67
N GLU A 35 30.16 -13.22 -17.69
CA GLU A 35 31.63 -13.28 -17.72
C GLU A 35 32.17 -12.13 -16.86
N LYS A 36 33.49 -11.95 -16.81
CA LYS A 36 34.23 -10.94 -16.05
C LYS A 36 33.48 -9.64 -15.77
N GLY A 37 33.82 -8.92 -14.75
CA GLY A 37 33.24 -7.62 -14.41
C GLY A 37 33.09 -7.43 -12.91
N GLN A 38 32.84 -6.19 -12.49
CA GLN A 38 32.72 -5.81 -11.09
C GLN A 38 31.57 -6.54 -10.41
N ASN A 39 30.43 -6.65 -11.09
CA ASN A 39 29.21 -7.29 -10.55
C ASN A 39 29.30 -8.82 -10.47
N ALA A 40 30.29 -9.44 -11.15
CA ALA A 40 30.46 -10.87 -11.14
C ALA A 40 31.30 -11.37 -9.93
N ARG A 41 31.96 -10.48 -9.21
CA ARG A 41 32.83 -10.83 -8.07
C ARG A 41 32.03 -11.03 -6.78
N SER A 42 32.62 -11.69 -5.79
CA SER A 42 32.08 -11.77 -4.45
C SER A 42 32.01 -10.36 -3.84
N GLY A 43 30.86 -9.99 -3.27
CA GLY A 43 30.65 -8.63 -2.75
C GLY A 43 30.66 -7.54 -3.82
N GLY A 44 30.73 -7.91 -5.11
CA GLY A 44 30.70 -6.95 -6.21
C GLY A 44 29.37 -6.25 -6.34
N GLY A 45 29.45 -5.06 -6.87
CA GLY A 45 28.27 -4.20 -7.12
C GLY A 45 28.63 -2.73 -6.91
N VAL A 46 27.78 -1.88 -7.40
CA VAL A 46 27.86 -0.43 -7.17
C VAL A 46 26.61 0.01 -6.42
N ARG A 47 26.74 1.09 -5.66
CA ARG A 47 25.60 1.68 -4.95
C ARG A 47 24.50 2.10 -5.93
N PRO A 48 23.20 2.06 -5.55
CA PRO A 48 22.12 2.59 -6.37
C PRO A 48 22.39 4.05 -6.80
N GLY A 49 22.14 4.34 -8.08
CA GLY A 49 22.34 5.68 -8.64
C GLY A 49 23.80 6.05 -8.93
N PHE A 50 24.73 5.10 -8.87
CA PHE A 50 26.11 5.34 -9.32
C PHE A 50 26.19 5.32 -10.84
N GLU A 51 26.80 6.35 -11.44
CA GLU A 51 26.89 6.57 -12.89
C GLU A 51 28.35 6.55 -13.38
N GLY A 52 29.15 5.59 -12.92
CA GLY A 52 30.51 5.38 -13.41
C GLY A 52 31.50 6.52 -13.12
N GLY A 53 31.22 7.39 -12.16
CA GLY A 53 32.03 8.59 -11.85
C GLY A 53 31.41 9.89 -12.35
N GLN A 54 30.45 9.84 -13.27
CA GLN A 54 29.63 10.99 -13.65
C GLN A 54 28.78 11.42 -12.46
N MET A 55 28.53 12.73 -12.33
CA MET A 55 27.64 13.26 -11.30
C MET A 55 26.25 12.65 -11.43
N PRO A 56 25.71 11.96 -10.42
CA PRO A 56 24.40 11.32 -10.46
C PRO A 56 23.28 12.30 -10.80
N LEU A 57 22.27 11.83 -11.54
CA LEU A 57 21.16 12.65 -12.02
C LEU A 57 20.50 13.44 -10.89
N PHE A 58 20.24 12.82 -9.73
CA PHE A 58 19.61 13.47 -8.58
C PHE A 58 20.45 14.66 -8.02
N ARG A 59 21.76 14.72 -8.28
CA ARG A 59 22.61 15.87 -7.91
C ARG A 59 22.65 16.95 -8.98
N ARG A 60 22.37 16.61 -10.24
CA ARG A 60 22.33 17.56 -11.36
C ARG A 60 21.02 18.35 -11.42
N ILE A 61 19.94 17.73 -10.92
CA ILE A 61 18.62 18.36 -10.89
C ILE A 61 18.59 19.43 -9.78
N PRO A 62 18.05 20.63 -10.03
CA PRO A 62 17.86 21.65 -9.01
C PRO A 62 16.99 21.14 -7.85
N LYS A 63 17.35 21.50 -6.64
CA LYS A 63 16.50 21.26 -5.46
C LYS A 63 15.26 22.11 -5.57
N ARG A 64 14.10 21.56 -5.28
CA ARG A 64 12.83 22.28 -5.27
C ARG A 64 11.93 21.79 -4.16
N GLY A 65 11.01 22.68 -3.77
CA GLY A 65 9.98 22.38 -2.80
C GLY A 65 10.46 22.42 -1.36
N PHE A 66 9.51 22.35 -0.48
CA PHE A 66 9.72 22.27 0.96
C PHE A 66 8.62 21.39 1.57
N LYS A 67 8.84 20.87 2.76
CA LYS A 67 7.84 20.14 3.52
C LYS A 67 7.06 21.13 4.39
N ASN A 68 5.77 21.32 4.09
CA ASN A 68 4.89 22.12 4.94
C ASN A 68 4.68 21.40 6.29
N ARG A 69 5.12 22.03 7.39
CA ARG A 69 4.98 21.47 8.75
C ARG A 69 3.53 21.51 9.26
N SER A 70 2.72 22.43 8.73
CA SER A 70 1.31 22.59 9.08
C SER A 70 0.36 21.89 8.11
N ALA A 71 0.87 20.97 7.28
CA ALA A 71 0.04 20.19 6.39
C ALA A 71 -0.87 19.24 7.20
N ARG A 72 -2.17 19.35 7.00
CA ARG A 72 -3.13 18.41 7.56
C ARG A 72 -3.10 17.10 6.77
N THR A 73 -3.05 15.99 7.48
CA THR A 73 -3.06 14.65 6.89
C THR A 73 -4.32 13.92 7.34
N TYR A 74 -5.18 13.57 6.41
CA TYR A 74 -6.41 12.84 6.69
C TYR A 74 -6.22 11.35 6.42
N THR A 75 -6.98 10.53 7.12
CA THR A 75 -7.07 9.09 6.85
C THR A 75 -8.18 8.86 5.84
N GLU A 76 -7.84 8.24 4.72
CA GLU A 76 -8.78 7.93 3.66
C GLU A 76 -9.52 6.64 3.95
N VAL A 77 -10.86 6.68 3.84
CA VAL A 77 -11.75 5.53 4.02
C VAL A 77 -12.63 5.42 2.79
N THR A 78 -12.69 4.25 2.19
CA THR A 78 -13.52 3.98 1.01
C THR A 78 -14.89 3.39 1.41
N LEU A 79 -15.89 3.51 0.53
CA LEU A 79 -17.21 2.91 0.76
C LEU A 79 -17.13 1.38 0.87
N SER A 80 -16.22 0.74 0.14
CA SER A 80 -15.98 -0.70 0.27
C SER A 80 -15.46 -1.12 1.65
N MET A 81 -14.72 -0.25 2.34
CA MET A 81 -14.31 -0.49 3.73
C MET A 81 -15.49 -0.33 4.68
N LEU A 82 -16.37 0.64 4.45
CA LEU A 82 -17.57 0.87 5.26
C LEU A 82 -18.59 -0.26 5.10
N GLU A 83 -18.63 -0.94 3.96
CA GLU A 83 -19.52 -2.07 3.71
C GLU A 83 -19.26 -3.26 4.67
N THR A 84 -18.08 -3.34 5.30
CA THR A 84 -17.75 -4.38 6.29
C THR A 84 -18.44 -4.16 7.64
N LEU A 85 -18.92 -2.94 7.92
CA LEU A 85 -19.62 -2.58 9.16
C LEU A 85 -21.05 -3.12 9.19
N GLU A 86 -21.66 -3.09 10.36
CA GLU A 86 -23.06 -3.47 10.54
C GLU A 86 -24.02 -2.33 10.11
N ASN A 87 -25.25 -2.72 9.76
CA ASN A 87 -26.29 -1.74 9.42
C ASN A 87 -26.63 -0.82 10.61
N ASN A 88 -26.96 0.44 10.30
CA ASN A 88 -27.30 1.49 11.27
C ASN A 88 -26.18 1.85 12.25
N THR A 89 -24.94 1.50 11.93
CA THR A 89 -23.77 1.87 12.74
C THR A 89 -23.41 3.34 12.53
N GLU A 90 -23.02 4.01 13.61
CA GLU A 90 -22.43 5.34 13.57
C GLU A 90 -20.93 5.23 13.27
N VAL A 91 -20.53 5.79 12.14
CA VAL A 91 -19.14 5.75 11.66
C VAL A 91 -18.40 6.97 12.18
N THR A 92 -17.59 6.77 13.20
CA THR A 92 -16.68 7.76 13.78
C THR A 92 -15.23 7.30 13.64
N ALA A 93 -14.26 8.18 13.95
CA ALA A 93 -12.85 7.80 13.96
C ALA A 93 -12.57 6.64 14.93
N GLU A 94 -13.23 6.69 16.09
CA GLU A 94 -13.08 5.69 17.15
C GLU A 94 -13.65 4.34 16.75
N SER A 95 -14.88 4.32 16.21
CA SER A 95 -15.52 3.09 15.74
C SER A 95 -14.73 2.37 14.64
N LEU A 96 -14.09 3.14 13.74
CA LEU A 96 -13.23 2.57 12.68
C LEU A 96 -11.90 2.03 13.20
N LEU A 97 -11.35 2.63 14.27
CA LEU A 97 -10.16 2.10 14.95
C LEU A 97 -10.48 0.79 15.69
N GLU A 98 -11.60 0.74 16.42
CA GLU A 98 -12.06 -0.45 17.14
C GLU A 98 -12.37 -1.61 16.19
N ALA A 99 -13.02 -1.32 15.06
CA ALA A 99 -13.27 -2.29 14.00
C ALA A 99 -11.99 -2.72 13.24
N GLY A 100 -10.85 -2.07 13.48
CA GLY A 100 -9.58 -2.37 12.83
C GLY A 100 -9.52 -2.00 11.33
N ILE A 101 -10.48 -1.22 10.84
CA ILE A 101 -10.55 -0.78 9.43
C ILE A 101 -9.44 0.23 9.15
N ILE A 102 -9.18 1.13 10.10
CA ILE A 102 -8.09 2.09 10.05
C ILE A 102 -7.09 1.84 11.19
N ARG A 103 -5.84 2.19 10.96
CA ARG A 103 -4.78 2.08 11.99
C ARG A 103 -4.55 3.36 12.75
N LYS A 104 -4.86 4.51 12.17
CA LYS A 104 -4.67 5.85 12.74
C LYS A 104 -5.73 6.78 12.16
N ALA A 105 -6.25 7.68 12.97
CA ALA A 105 -7.21 8.68 12.52
C ALA A 105 -6.56 9.96 11.98
N ASN A 106 -5.25 10.18 12.25
CA ASN A 106 -4.53 11.42 11.91
C ASN A 106 -5.32 12.70 12.31
N ASP A 107 -5.41 13.68 11.39
CA ASP A 107 -6.15 14.95 11.60
C ASP A 107 -7.66 14.83 11.27
N GLY A 108 -8.14 13.61 11.05
CA GLY A 108 -9.54 13.32 10.75
C GLY A 108 -9.68 12.28 9.62
N ILE A 109 -10.93 11.97 9.31
CA ILE A 109 -11.30 10.99 8.28
C ILE A 109 -11.83 11.69 7.04
N VAL A 110 -11.46 11.19 5.87
CA VAL A 110 -12.03 11.57 4.58
C VAL A 110 -12.67 10.35 3.94
N VAL A 111 -13.96 10.46 3.58
CA VAL A 111 -14.67 9.37 2.93
C VAL A 111 -14.66 9.55 1.41
N LEU A 112 -14.18 8.52 0.73
CA LEU A 112 -14.06 8.45 -0.73
C LEU A 112 -15.14 7.56 -1.33
N GLY A 113 -15.71 7.96 -2.47
CA GLY A 113 -16.79 7.26 -3.17
C GLY A 113 -16.38 5.95 -3.89
N ASN A 114 -15.21 5.38 -3.56
CA ASN A 114 -14.74 4.14 -4.15
C ASN A 114 -15.45 2.93 -3.54
N GLY A 115 -16.03 2.10 -4.40
CA GLY A 115 -16.83 0.94 -4.00
C GLY A 115 -18.33 1.21 -4.04
N GLU A 116 -19.11 0.22 -3.65
CA GLU A 116 -20.56 0.28 -3.51
C GLU A 116 -20.92 0.18 -2.02
N LEU A 117 -21.98 0.81 -1.63
CA LEU A 117 -22.51 0.77 -0.27
C LEU A 117 -24.00 0.37 -0.34
N THR A 118 -24.34 -0.73 0.29
CA THR A 118 -25.72 -1.24 0.38
C THR A 118 -26.35 -0.96 1.75
N LYS A 119 -25.52 -0.66 2.74
CA LYS A 119 -25.90 -0.50 4.14
C LYS A 119 -26.22 0.94 4.50
N LYS A 120 -27.18 1.10 5.41
CA LYS A 120 -27.53 2.40 5.97
C LYS A 120 -26.56 2.73 7.10
N LEU A 121 -25.76 3.78 6.92
CA LEU A 121 -24.76 4.22 7.89
C LEU A 121 -24.93 5.71 8.19
N THR A 122 -24.64 6.10 9.42
CA THR A 122 -24.49 7.51 9.81
C THR A 122 -23.01 7.84 9.86
N VAL A 123 -22.52 8.60 8.88
CA VAL A 123 -21.10 8.87 8.71
C VAL A 123 -20.75 10.24 9.27
N LYS A 124 -19.90 10.29 10.31
CA LYS A 124 -19.30 11.52 10.87
C LYS A 124 -17.85 11.60 10.43
N ALA A 125 -17.52 12.53 9.54
CA ALA A 125 -16.20 12.67 8.96
C ALA A 125 -15.80 14.13 8.76
N ALA A 126 -14.49 14.42 8.75
CA ALA A 126 -13.98 15.76 8.50
C ALA A 126 -14.25 16.21 7.05
N ARG A 127 -14.29 15.27 6.11
CA ARG A 127 -14.60 15.53 4.70
C ARG A 127 -15.25 14.31 4.06
N VAL A 128 -16.17 14.56 3.14
CA VAL A 128 -16.80 13.52 2.30
C VAL A 128 -16.77 14.02 0.86
N THR A 129 -16.43 13.14 -0.08
CA THR A 129 -16.48 13.49 -1.51
C THR A 129 -17.92 13.48 -2.00
N LYS A 130 -18.27 14.30 -2.98
CA LYS A 130 -19.61 14.39 -3.57
C LYS A 130 -20.16 13.01 -3.99
N THR A 131 -19.32 12.24 -4.67
CA THR A 131 -19.68 10.87 -5.09
C THR A 131 -19.93 9.91 -3.92
N ALA A 132 -19.24 10.10 -2.79
CA ALA A 132 -19.51 9.31 -1.58
C ALA A 132 -20.82 9.73 -0.92
N GLU A 133 -21.07 11.01 -0.83
CA GLU A 133 -22.32 11.57 -0.26
C GLU A 133 -23.55 11.09 -1.05
N GLU A 134 -23.51 11.15 -2.38
CA GLU A 134 -24.55 10.64 -3.26
C GLU A 134 -24.85 9.15 -3.01
N LYS A 135 -23.81 8.31 -2.93
CA LYS A 135 -23.96 6.88 -2.68
C LYS A 135 -24.45 6.55 -1.28
N ILE A 136 -23.97 7.26 -0.25
CA ILE A 136 -24.45 7.09 1.13
C ILE A 136 -25.90 7.48 1.25
N THR A 137 -26.31 8.60 0.64
CA THR A 137 -27.70 9.06 0.63
C THR A 137 -28.60 8.10 -0.16
N ALA A 138 -28.14 7.58 -1.30
CA ALA A 138 -28.86 6.57 -2.08
C ALA A 138 -29.09 5.27 -1.31
N ALA A 139 -28.15 4.87 -0.46
CA ALA A 139 -28.27 3.73 0.45
C ALA A 139 -29.16 4.04 1.68
N GLY A 140 -29.67 5.28 1.82
CA GLY A 140 -30.50 5.72 2.94
C GLY A 140 -29.72 6.05 4.22
N GLY A 141 -28.43 6.30 4.11
CA GLY A 141 -27.55 6.77 5.18
C GLY A 141 -27.59 8.29 5.37
N LYS A 142 -26.91 8.78 6.40
CA LYS A 142 -26.73 10.21 6.69
C LYS A 142 -25.25 10.56 6.75
N VAL A 143 -24.93 11.79 6.33
CA VAL A 143 -23.57 12.34 6.38
C VAL A 143 -23.56 13.58 7.26
N GLU A 144 -22.66 13.60 8.22
CA GLU A 144 -22.40 14.74 9.11
C GLU A 144 -20.92 15.13 8.97
N VAL A 145 -20.65 16.38 8.61
CA VAL A 145 -19.30 16.93 8.52
C VAL A 145 -18.96 17.59 9.85
N VAL A 146 -17.85 17.15 10.47
CA VAL A 146 -17.41 17.57 11.80
C VAL A 146 -16.10 18.36 11.69
#